data_1c773a6948428311e3ac6360c59c37b6
#
_entry.id   1c773a6948428311e3ac6360c59c37b6
#
_cell.length_a   1.000
_cell.length_b   1.000
_cell.length_c   1.000
_cell.angle_alpha   90.00
_cell.angle_beta   90.00
_cell.angle_gamma   90.00
#
_symmetry.space_group_name_H-M   'P 1'
#
loop_
_entity.id
_entity.type
_entity.pdbx_description
1 polymer ?
#
loop_
_entity_poly.entity_id
_entity_poly.type
_entity_poly.pdbx_seq_one_letter_code
_entity_poly.pdbx_strand_id
1 'polypeptide(L)'
;VTCRVLTTVVSELTGTDGFGGHVGGDDFVFMSAPSAIDAICQTLIKRFDLVIPDFYDPEDRQAGFIDSVDRRGNHERFPIMSLSIAVVTNEHRDISHPGDVSKIASELKKVAKSRPGSVYVKDNRTNPPDSAPESTPR
;
A
#
# COMPACT_ATOMS: atom_id res chain seq x y z
N VAL A 1 -1.17 -3.95 -15.56
CA VAL A 1 -1.50 -2.53 -15.34
C VAL A 1 -0.78 -2.01 -14.12
N THR A 2 -1.04 -2.54 -12.94
CA THR A 2 -0.49 -2.06 -11.65
C THR A 2 1.03 -1.94 -11.66
N CYS A 3 1.73 -2.97 -12.13
CA CYS A 3 3.19 -2.96 -12.20
C CYS A 3 3.73 -1.81 -13.07
N ARG A 4 3.12 -1.57 -14.24
CA ARG A 4 3.54 -0.48 -15.13
C ARG A 4 3.28 0.90 -14.51
N VAL A 5 2.13 1.09 -13.90
CA VAL A 5 1.82 2.35 -13.19
C VAL A 5 2.82 2.58 -12.08
N LEU A 6 3.10 1.56 -11.26
CA LEU A 6 4.05 1.62 -10.16
C LEU A 6 5.45 2.00 -10.62
N THR A 7 6.02 1.23 -11.55
CA THR A 7 7.40 1.45 -12.01
C THR A 7 7.57 2.79 -12.70
N THR A 8 6.58 3.22 -13.49
CA THR A 8 6.60 4.52 -14.14
C THR A 8 6.57 5.65 -13.13
N VAL A 9 5.67 5.63 -12.16
CA VAL A 9 5.54 6.70 -11.15
C VAL A 9 6.79 6.78 -10.28
N VAL A 10 7.29 5.63 -9.81
CA VAL A 10 8.51 5.61 -8.99
C VAL A 10 9.69 6.18 -9.77
N SER A 11 9.90 5.73 -11.01
CA SER A 11 10.99 6.23 -11.87
C SER A 11 10.88 7.73 -12.18
N GLU A 12 9.67 8.22 -12.47
CA GLU A 12 9.45 9.64 -12.76
C GLU A 12 9.74 10.56 -11.56
N LEU A 13 9.41 10.12 -10.34
CA LEU A 13 9.51 10.93 -9.13
C LEU A 13 10.84 10.77 -8.38
N THR A 14 11.56 9.68 -8.61
CA THR A 14 12.82 9.38 -7.90
C THR A 14 14.04 9.27 -8.82
N GLY A 15 13.83 9.24 -10.13
CA GLY A 15 14.93 8.96 -11.08
C GLY A 15 15.51 7.56 -10.83
N THR A 16 16.81 7.52 -10.53
CA THR A 16 17.53 6.27 -10.23
C THR A 16 17.53 5.89 -8.74
N ASP A 17 17.01 6.76 -7.88
CA ASP A 17 17.08 6.56 -6.41
C ASP A 17 15.88 5.77 -5.86
N GLY A 18 14.94 5.40 -6.72
CA GLY A 18 13.77 4.59 -6.38
C GLY A 18 13.84 3.20 -6.99
N PHE A 19 13.19 2.27 -6.31
CA PHE A 19 13.04 0.90 -6.79
C PHE A 19 11.57 0.49 -6.72
N GLY A 20 11.09 -0.18 -7.76
CA GLY A 20 9.76 -0.79 -7.77
C GLY A 20 9.82 -2.22 -8.29
N GLY A 21 9.07 -3.11 -7.66
CA GLY A 21 9.07 -4.53 -8.01
C GLY A 21 7.76 -5.24 -7.70
N HIS A 22 7.62 -6.42 -8.27
CA HIS A 22 6.51 -7.33 -8.05
C HIS A 22 6.96 -8.45 -7.11
N VAL A 23 6.22 -8.66 -6.04
CA VAL A 23 6.54 -9.69 -5.04
C VAL A 23 5.85 -11.01 -5.37
N GLY A 24 4.59 -10.96 -5.79
CA GLY A 24 3.80 -12.11 -6.19
C GLY A 24 2.31 -11.83 -6.12
N GLY A 25 1.51 -12.50 -6.94
CA GLY A 25 0.08 -12.28 -7.02
C GLY A 25 -0.27 -10.82 -7.35
N ASP A 26 -0.99 -10.17 -6.48
CA ASP A 26 -1.38 -8.77 -6.55
C ASP A 26 -0.55 -7.84 -5.62
N ASP A 27 0.53 -8.38 -5.04
CA ASP A 27 1.41 -7.63 -4.15
C ASP A 27 2.63 -7.05 -4.88
N PHE A 28 2.83 -5.75 -4.70
CA PHE A 28 3.93 -4.97 -5.25
C PHE A 28 4.67 -4.24 -4.13
N VAL A 29 5.94 -3.95 -4.36
CA VAL A 29 6.78 -3.18 -3.44
C VAL A 29 7.49 -2.06 -4.17
N PHE A 30 7.69 -0.96 -3.50
CA PHE A 30 8.59 0.09 -3.95
C PHE A 30 9.37 0.68 -2.78
N MET A 31 10.52 1.24 -3.07
CA MET A 31 11.39 1.93 -2.12
C MET A 31 11.79 3.28 -2.69
N SER A 32 11.85 4.28 -1.83
CA SER A 32 12.29 5.63 -2.18
C SER A 32 12.78 6.36 -0.94
N ALA A 33 13.38 7.52 -1.14
CA ALA A 33 13.66 8.43 -0.04
C ALA A 33 12.35 8.83 0.67
N PRO A 34 12.35 8.97 2.01
CA PRO A 34 11.14 9.34 2.76
C PRO A 34 10.48 10.63 2.29
N SER A 35 11.28 11.60 1.84
CA SER A 35 10.78 12.90 1.34
C SER A 35 9.91 12.80 0.08
N ALA A 36 10.06 11.73 -0.72
CA ALA A 36 9.30 11.53 -1.96
C ALA A 36 8.03 10.67 -1.75
N ILE A 37 7.89 10.02 -0.59
CA ILE A 37 6.91 8.95 -0.40
C ILE A 37 5.46 9.40 -0.57
N ASP A 38 5.11 10.56 -0.02
CA ASP A 38 3.73 11.05 -0.08
C ASP A 38 3.34 11.43 -1.52
N ALA A 39 4.25 12.06 -2.26
CA ALA A 39 4.04 12.38 -3.68
C ALA A 39 3.89 11.11 -4.53
N ILE A 40 4.68 10.09 -4.25
CA ILE A 40 4.59 8.79 -4.94
C ILE A 40 3.24 8.13 -4.65
N CYS A 41 2.84 8.01 -3.39
CA CYS A 41 1.57 7.37 -3.01
C CYS A 41 0.37 8.09 -3.62
N GLN A 42 0.33 9.42 -3.55
CA GLN A 42 -0.76 10.21 -4.12
C GLN A 42 -0.84 10.07 -5.65
N THR A 43 0.31 10.10 -6.32
CA THR A 43 0.38 9.94 -7.78
C THR A 43 -0.01 8.54 -8.22
N LEU A 44 0.43 7.50 -7.47
CA LEU A 44 0.05 6.11 -7.71
C LEU A 44 -1.47 5.93 -7.63
N ILE A 45 -2.07 6.39 -6.55
CA ILE A 45 -3.52 6.31 -6.35
C ILE A 45 -4.25 7.02 -7.47
N LYS A 46 -3.88 8.27 -7.75
CA LYS A 46 -4.53 9.07 -8.79
C LYS A 46 -4.47 8.41 -10.16
N ARG A 47 -3.29 7.90 -10.57
CA ARG A 47 -3.13 7.25 -11.87
C ARG A 47 -3.82 5.90 -11.94
N PHE A 48 -3.78 5.14 -10.85
CA PHE A 48 -4.46 3.86 -10.77
C PHE A 48 -5.98 4.02 -10.87
N ASP A 49 -6.55 4.88 -10.06
CA ASP A 49 -8.00 5.13 -10.02
C ASP A 49 -8.53 5.72 -11.34
N LEU A 50 -7.66 6.43 -12.09
CA LEU A 50 -8.01 6.93 -13.41
C LEU A 50 -8.07 5.83 -14.46
N VAL A 51 -7.17 4.87 -14.39
CA VAL A 51 -7.00 3.84 -15.43
C VAL A 51 -7.83 2.59 -15.16
N ILE A 52 -8.01 2.21 -13.90
CA ILE A 52 -8.61 0.94 -13.55
C ILE A 52 -10.07 0.78 -14.02
N PRO A 53 -10.92 1.81 -14.03
CA PRO A 53 -12.28 1.68 -14.53
C PRO A 53 -12.37 1.26 -15.99
N ASP A 54 -11.34 1.55 -16.80
CA ASP A 54 -11.32 1.18 -18.23
C ASP A 54 -11.22 -0.33 -18.48
N PHE A 55 -10.93 -1.11 -17.43
CA PHE A 55 -10.89 -2.57 -17.47
C PHE A 55 -12.21 -3.24 -17.10
N TYR A 56 -13.24 -2.44 -16.79
CA TYR A 56 -14.58 -2.91 -16.44
C TYR A 56 -15.59 -2.57 -17.53
N ASP A 57 -16.63 -3.36 -17.63
CA ASP A 57 -17.73 -3.09 -18.55
C ASP A 57 -18.40 -1.74 -18.20
N PRO A 58 -18.99 -1.05 -19.20
CA PRO A 58 -19.60 0.26 -19.00
C PRO A 58 -20.66 0.28 -17.91
N GLU A 59 -21.42 -0.81 -17.76
CA GLU A 59 -22.47 -0.94 -16.74
C GLU A 59 -21.88 -1.00 -15.33
N ASP A 60 -20.85 -1.84 -15.11
CA ASP A 60 -20.14 -1.98 -13.84
C ASP A 60 -19.41 -0.69 -13.47
N ARG A 61 -18.80 -0.04 -14.47
CA ARG A 61 -18.14 1.26 -14.31
C ARG A 61 -19.11 2.32 -13.82
N GLN A 62 -20.29 2.41 -14.41
CA GLN A 62 -21.31 3.38 -14.03
C GLN A 62 -21.92 3.06 -12.66
N ALA A 63 -22.09 1.78 -12.35
CA ALA A 63 -22.59 1.32 -11.06
C ALA A 63 -21.56 1.51 -9.92
N GLY A 64 -20.26 1.45 -10.24
CA GLY A 64 -19.17 1.52 -9.28
C GLY A 64 -18.88 0.19 -8.56
N PHE A 65 -19.51 -0.90 -8.98
CA PHE A 65 -19.35 -2.24 -8.43
C PHE A 65 -19.70 -3.30 -9.48
N ILE A 66 -19.24 -4.53 -9.23
CA ILE A 66 -19.63 -5.73 -9.99
C ILE A 66 -20.66 -6.49 -9.17
N ASP A 67 -21.80 -6.80 -9.78
CA ASP A 67 -22.73 -7.79 -9.22
C ASP A 67 -22.31 -9.19 -9.69
N SER A 68 -22.01 -10.05 -8.75
CA SER A 68 -21.68 -11.45 -9.01
C SER A 68 -22.65 -12.37 -8.26
N VAL A 69 -22.91 -13.53 -8.85
CA VAL A 69 -23.72 -14.57 -8.19
C VAL A 69 -22.78 -15.72 -7.87
N ASP A 70 -22.71 -16.11 -6.61
CA ASP A 70 -21.91 -17.26 -6.19
C ASP A 70 -22.56 -18.58 -6.67
N ARG A 71 -21.84 -19.70 -6.52
CA ARG A 71 -22.33 -21.03 -6.92
C ARG A 71 -23.59 -21.49 -6.15
N ARG A 72 -23.95 -20.78 -5.08
CA ARG A 72 -25.14 -21.05 -4.25
C ARG A 72 -26.31 -20.12 -4.58
N GLY A 73 -26.14 -19.21 -5.56
CA GLY A 73 -27.17 -18.27 -5.98
C GLY A 73 -27.23 -17.00 -5.13
N ASN A 74 -26.28 -16.75 -4.23
CA ASN A 74 -26.24 -15.51 -3.47
C ASN A 74 -25.64 -14.39 -4.32
N HIS A 75 -26.24 -13.21 -4.28
CA HIS A 75 -25.72 -12.00 -4.90
C HIS A 75 -24.63 -11.39 -4.01
N GLU A 76 -23.45 -11.19 -4.57
CA GLU A 76 -22.35 -10.47 -3.94
C GLU A 76 -21.96 -9.27 -4.78
N ARG A 77 -21.70 -8.14 -4.11
CA ARG A 77 -21.24 -6.92 -4.74
C ARG A 77 -19.78 -6.69 -4.41
N PHE A 78 -18.97 -6.58 -5.45
CA PHE A 78 -17.55 -6.28 -5.36
C PHE A 78 -17.31 -4.86 -5.88
N PRO A 79 -16.72 -3.96 -5.07
CA PRO A 79 -16.36 -2.62 -5.54
C PRO A 79 -15.32 -2.71 -6.65
N ILE A 80 -15.24 -1.67 -7.47
CA ILE A 80 -14.12 -1.50 -8.42
C ILE A 80 -12.79 -1.61 -7.67
N MET A 81 -11.82 -2.29 -8.28
CA MET A 81 -10.49 -2.52 -7.71
C MET A 81 -9.83 -1.22 -7.24
N SER A 82 -9.21 -1.26 -6.07
CA SER A 82 -8.53 -0.13 -5.46
C SER A 82 -7.14 -0.52 -4.94
N LEU A 83 -6.30 0.48 -4.68
CA LEU A 83 -4.97 0.29 -4.10
C LEU A 83 -4.99 0.46 -2.58
N SER A 84 -4.43 -0.52 -1.87
CA SER A 84 -4.12 -0.41 -0.44
C SER A 84 -2.60 -0.38 -0.26
N ILE A 85 -2.06 0.77 0.14
CA ILE A 85 -0.62 0.98 0.27
C ILE A 85 -0.26 1.11 1.74
N ALA A 86 0.70 0.29 2.19
CA ALA A 86 1.33 0.40 3.50
C ALA A 86 2.71 1.02 3.34
N VAL A 87 2.99 2.08 4.08
CA VAL A 87 4.27 2.80 4.05
C VAL A 87 5.00 2.60 5.37
N VAL A 88 6.17 2.01 5.29
CA VAL A 88 7.09 1.83 6.43
C VAL A 88 8.30 2.71 6.22
N THR A 89 8.62 3.56 7.20
CA THR A 89 9.78 4.44 7.16
C THR A 89 10.63 4.28 8.42
N ASN A 90 11.90 4.65 8.31
CA ASN A 90 12.84 4.69 9.44
C ASN A 90 13.03 6.12 10.00
N GLU A 91 12.13 7.06 9.66
CA GLU A 91 12.24 8.44 10.10
C GLU A 91 12.01 8.61 11.62
N HIS A 92 11.13 7.80 12.21
CA HIS A 92 10.69 7.94 13.59
C HIS A 92 10.96 6.72 14.45
N ARG A 93 11.52 5.68 13.87
CA ARG A 93 11.88 4.44 14.58
C ARG A 93 13.04 3.72 13.88
N ASP A 94 13.86 3.07 14.68
CA ASP A 94 14.89 2.20 14.17
C ASP A 94 14.27 0.89 13.66
N ILE A 95 14.68 0.49 12.47
CA ILE A 95 14.33 -0.78 11.87
C ILE A 95 15.64 -1.56 11.70
N SER A 96 15.83 -2.55 12.53
CA SER A 96 17.08 -3.31 12.57
C SER A 96 17.04 -4.59 11.74
N HIS A 97 15.83 -5.08 11.42
CA HIS A 97 15.68 -6.34 10.71
C HIS A 97 14.61 -6.25 9.60
N PRO A 98 14.82 -6.86 8.43
CA PRO A 98 13.82 -6.89 7.36
C PRO A 98 12.46 -7.47 7.79
N GLY A 99 12.45 -8.40 8.76
CA GLY A 99 11.24 -8.95 9.35
C GLY A 99 10.36 -7.91 10.04
N ASP A 100 10.96 -6.87 10.62
CA ASP A 100 10.22 -5.77 11.24
C ASP A 100 9.42 -4.98 10.18
N VAL A 101 10.04 -4.74 9.02
CA VAL A 101 9.36 -4.09 7.89
C VAL A 101 8.13 -4.89 7.47
N SER A 102 8.29 -6.21 7.29
CA SER A 102 7.20 -7.09 6.85
C SER A 102 6.06 -7.13 7.86
N LYS A 103 6.38 -7.18 9.16
CA LYS A 103 5.40 -7.17 10.24
C LYS A 103 4.60 -5.87 10.25
N ILE A 104 5.30 -4.73 10.26
CA ILE A 104 4.69 -3.41 10.25
C ILE A 104 3.83 -3.20 9.01
N ALA A 105 4.36 -3.56 7.83
CA ALA A 105 3.63 -3.45 6.57
C ALA A 105 2.34 -4.29 6.58
N SER A 106 2.37 -5.50 7.14
CA SER A 106 1.18 -6.37 7.25
C SER A 106 0.10 -5.76 8.15
N GLU A 107 0.50 -5.15 9.27
CA GLU A 107 -0.43 -4.45 10.16
C GLU A 107 -1.08 -3.25 9.46
N LEU A 108 -0.28 -2.43 8.79
CA LEU A 108 -0.76 -1.26 8.06
C LEU A 108 -1.64 -1.63 6.86
N LYS A 109 -1.32 -2.72 6.15
CA LYS A 109 -2.16 -3.23 5.05
C LYS A 109 -3.56 -3.61 5.53
N LYS A 110 -3.69 -4.21 6.72
CA LYS A 110 -5.01 -4.49 7.30
C LYS A 110 -5.81 -3.21 7.53
N VAL A 111 -5.16 -2.17 8.03
CA VAL A 111 -5.80 -0.85 8.23
C VAL A 111 -6.18 -0.23 6.89
N ALA A 112 -5.29 -0.25 5.90
CA ALA A 112 -5.58 0.28 4.57
C ALA A 112 -6.76 -0.45 3.90
N LYS A 113 -6.77 -1.79 3.94
CA LYS A 113 -7.86 -2.61 3.38
C LYS A 113 -9.21 -2.44 4.07
N SER A 114 -9.24 -1.97 5.32
CA SER A 114 -10.49 -1.66 6.03
C SER A 114 -11.14 -0.34 5.58
N ARG A 115 -10.44 0.49 4.82
CA ARG A 115 -10.92 1.76 4.31
C ARG A 115 -11.44 1.61 2.88
N PRO A 116 -12.53 2.28 2.50
CA PRO A 116 -13.05 2.22 1.14
C PRO A 116 -12.13 2.96 0.17
N GLY A 117 -12.07 2.48 -1.08
CA GLY A 117 -11.30 3.09 -2.15
C GLY A 117 -9.79 2.92 -2.02
N SER A 118 -9.06 3.61 -2.89
CA SER A 118 -7.60 3.61 -2.86
C SER A 118 -7.07 4.51 -1.74
N VAL A 119 -6.16 3.97 -0.94
CA VAL A 119 -5.64 4.66 0.25
C VAL A 119 -4.20 4.23 0.54
N TYR A 120 -3.41 5.13 1.13
CA TYR A 120 -2.15 4.76 1.75
C TYR A 120 -2.15 5.08 3.25
N VAL A 121 -1.49 4.22 4.02
CA VAL A 121 -1.33 4.36 5.47
C VAL A 121 0.15 4.32 5.79
N LYS A 122 0.62 5.34 6.51
CA LYS A 122 2.02 5.52 6.90
C LYS A 122 2.22 5.14 8.35
N ASP A 123 3.33 4.45 8.66
CA ASP A 123 3.71 4.20 10.05
C ASP A 123 4.24 5.49 10.68
N ASN A 124 3.49 6.00 11.63
CA ASN A 124 3.88 7.20 12.41
C ASN A 124 4.29 6.84 13.85
N ARG A 125 4.48 5.56 14.16
CA ARG A 125 4.87 5.10 15.49
C ARG A 125 6.35 5.39 15.72
N THR A 126 6.67 5.81 16.94
CA THR A 126 8.05 5.94 17.43
C THR A 126 8.45 4.68 18.19
N ASN A 127 9.76 4.44 18.33
CA ASN A 127 10.22 3.42 19.29
C ASN A 127 9.72 3.77 20.69
N PRO A 128 9.34 2.77 21.50
CA PRO A 128 9.11 3.04 22.92
C PRO A 128 10.40 3.63 23.53
N PRO A 129 10.29 4.58 24.48
CA PRO A 129 11.48 5.08 25.16
C PRO A 129 12.26 3.88 25.70
N ASP A 130 13.59 3.88 25.49
CA ASP A 130 14.48 2.83 25.97
C ASP A 130 14.13 2.55 27.43
N SER A 131 13.72 1.31 27.69
CA SER A 131 13.66 0.83 29.08
C SER A 131 15.07 0.96 29.62
N ALA A 132 15.25 1.88 30.59
CA ALA A 132 16.51 2.07 31.26
C ALA A 132 17.08 0.70 31.68
N PRO A 133 18.40 0.49 31.53
CA PRO A 133 18.98 -0.79 31.92
C PRO A 133 18.63 -1.06 33.37
N GLU A 134 17.98 -2.20 33.63
CA GLU A 134 17.76 -2.68 34.97
C GLU A 134 19.11 -2.70 35.69
N SER A 135 19.26 -1.79 36.67
CA SER A 135 20.36 -1.81 37.57
C SER A 135 20.27 -3.11 38.36
N THR A 136 21.13 -4.06 38.01
CA THR A 136 21.32 -5.29 38.78
C THR A 136 21.75 -4.90 40.18
N PRO A 137 21.01 -5.21 41.24
CA PRO A 137 21.51 -5.04 42.58
C PRO A 137 22.63 -6.04 42.85
N ARG A 138 23.73 -5.53 43.38
CA ARG A 138 24.84 -6.37 43.85
C ARG A 138 24.44 -7.13 45.10
#